data_591dcc0457b4fe3a0069215c83f685cb
#
_entry.id   591dcc0457b4fe3a0069215c83f685cb
#
_cell.length_a   1.000
_cell.length_b   1.000
_cell.length_c   1.000
_cell.angle_alpha   90.00
_cell.angle_beta   90.00
_cell.angle_gamma   90.00
#
_symmetry.space_group_name_H-M   'P 1'
#
loop_
_entity.id
_entity.type
_entity.pdbx_description
1 polymer ?
#
loop_
_entity_poly.entity_id
_entity_poly.type
_entity_poly.pdbx_seq_one_letter_code
_entity_poly.pdbx_strand_id
1 'polypeptide(L)'
;MRDVKPFLLLAIRAEDVAADDEYAAMLRFSGLDEGQLRRVRIEQAPLGTVDLDQWSGIILGGGPFQASDPEDAKSATQRRVEFELSALLDDVVERDFPFFGACYGIGTLGRHQGAVVDRTFHEPISGIQIKVTDAGEQDRLFGRAGSQFGAYVGHKEAISKLPAHAVTLAYSESCPVQAFRVGTRVYATQFHPELDLDGLATRVEVYKYAGYFEPEEADAVMAAARASGVTKPPNILKDFVEIFARP
;
A
#
# COMPACT_ATOMS: atom_id res chain seq x y z
N MET A 1 -1.40 -11.26 29.32
CA MET A 1 -1.06 -10.39 28.18
C MET A 1 -2.13 -9.32 28.15
N ARG A 2 -1.82 -8.03 28.09
CA ARG A 2 -2.84 -7.01 27.83
C ARG A 2 -3.40 -7.29 26.44
N ASP A 3 -4.73 -7.30 26.29
CA ASP A 3 -5.37 -7.47 25.00
C ASP A 3 -4.97 -6.27 24.12
N VAL A 4 -4.10 -6.53 23.14
CA VAL A 4 -3.71 -5.53 22.15
C VAL A 4 -4.87 -5.38 21.18
N LYS A 5 -5.32 -4.13 20.91
CA LYS A 5 -6.34 -3.86 19.92
C LYS A 5 -5.90 -4.36 18.54
N PRO A 6 -6.78 -4.96 17.76
CA PRO A 6 -6.43 -5.42 16.42
C PRO A 6 -6.09 -4.26 15.48
N PHE A 7 -5.43 -4.60 14.38
CA PHE A 7 -5.33 -3.73 13.20
C PHE A 7 -6.49 -4.00 12.24
N LEU A 8 -6.94 -2.97 11.55
CA LEU A 8 -7.96 -3.05 10.51
C LEU A 8 -7.28 -3.09 9.14
N LEU A 9 -7.49 -4.16 8.37
CA LEU A 9 -7.10 -4.22 6.96
C LEU A 9 -8.30 -3.89 6.08
N LEU A 10 -8.20 -2.80 5.31
CA LEU A 10 -9.14 -2.44 4.27
C LEU A 10 -8.62 -3.00 2.94
N ALA A 11 -9.31 -4.00 2.40
CA ALA A 11 -8.98 -4.65 1.14
C ALA A 11 -9.94 -4.19 0.04
N ILE A 12 -9.43 -4.10 -1.20
CA ILE A 12 -10.18 -3.61 -2.37
C ILE A 12 -10.07 -4.52 -3.60
N ARG A 13 -9.53 -5.74 -3.45
CA ARG A 13 -9.42 -6.69 -4.57
C ARG A 13 -10.71 -7.48 -4.70
N ALA A 14 -11.33 -7.40 -5.88
CA ALA A 14 -12.58 -8.10 -6.17
C ALA A 14 -12.39 -9.62 -6.37
N GLU A 15 -11.23 -10.02 -6.88
CA GLU A 15 -10.88 -11.41 -7.15
C GLU A 15 -10.50 -12.11 -5.83
N ASP A 16 -11.26 -13.13 -5.43
CA ASP A 16 -11.08 -13.81 -4.15
C ASP A 16 -9.66 -14.40 -4.00
N VAL A 17 -9.12 -15.00 -5.06
CA VAL A 17 -7.75 -15.56 -5.05
C VAL A 17 -6.72 -14.50 -4.70
N ALA A 18 -6.79 -13.31 -5.32
CA ALA A 18 -5.86 -12.21 -5.05
C ALA A 18 -6.11 -11.57 -3.68
N ALA A 19 -7.37 -11.47 -3.25
CA ALA A 19 -7.75 -10.93 -1.94
C ALA A 19 -7.29 -11.82 -0.78
N ASP A 20 -7.40 -13.13 -0.94
CA ASP A 20 -7.00 -14.11 0.09
C ASP A 20 -5.48 -14.25 0.16
N ASP A 21 -4.80 -14.24 -0.99
CA ASP A 21 -3.33 -14.21 -1.06
C ASP A 21 -2.76 -12.95 -0.40
N GLU A 22 -3.33 -11.77 -0.70
CA GLU A 22 -2.94 -10.52 -0.04
C GLU A 22 -3.14 -10.58 1.47
N TYR A 23 -4.27 -11.11 1.95
CA TYR A 23 -4.54 -11.24 3.37
C TYR A 23 -3.53 -12.17 4.07
N ALA A 24 -3.25 -13.33 3.47
CA ALA A 24 -2.24 -14.26 3.98
C ALA A 24 -0.84 -13.63 4.02
N ALA A 25 -0.48 -12.85 2.98
CA ALA A 25 0.78 -12.11 2.93
C ALA A 25 0.85 -11.01 4.00
N MET A 26 -0.24 -10.23 4.18
CA MET A 26 -0.33 -9.22 5.23
C MET A 26 -0.15 -9.81 6.63
N LEU A 27 -0.80 -10.95 6.95
CA LEU A 27 -0.59 -11.68 8.21
C LEU A 27 0.87 -12.09 8.37
N ARG A 28 1.44 -12.74 7.36
CA ARG A 28 2.81 -13.27 7.39
C ARG A 28 3.85 -12.17 7.58
N PHE A 29 3.77 -11.08 6.81
CA PHE A 29 4.79 -10.03 6.82
C PHE A 29 4.58 -8.95 7.87
N SER A 30 3.39 -8.84 8.47
CA SER A 30 3.16 -8.02 9.66
C SER A 30 3.49 -8.77 10.96
N GLY A 31 3.49 -10.11 10.93
CA GLY A 31 3.64 -10.97 12.11
C GLY A 31 2.38 -11.02 12.97
N LEU A 32 1.22 -10.66 12.42
CA LEU A 32 -0.08 -10.74 13.08
C LEU A 32 -0.79 -12.06 12.77
N ASP A 33 -1.68 -12.49 13.67
CA ASP A 33 -2.64 -13.56 13.43
C ASP A 33 -4.02 -12.99 12.99
N GLU A 34 -4.95 -13.88 12.63
CA GLU A 34 -6.31 -13.50 12.18
C GLU A 34 -7.13 -12.77 13.27
N GLY A 35 -6.84 -12.98 14.54
CA GLY A 35 -7.46 -12.25 15.65
C GLY A 35 -6.93 -10.82 15.78
N GLN A 36 -5.69 -10.61 15.36
CA GLN A 36 -4.97 -9.35 15.47
C GLN A 36 -5.04 -8.49 14.20
N LEU A 37 -5.31 -9.07 13.02
CA LEU A 37 -5.55 -8.37 11.76
C LEU A 37 -6.93 -8.70 11.23
N ARG A 38 -7.86 -7.78 11.31
CA ARG A 38 -9.23 -7.96 10.83
C ARG A 38 -9.42 -7.36 9.46
N ARG A 39 -9.74 -8.20 8.48
CA ARG A 39 -9.97 -7.78 7.10
C ARG A 39 -11.42 -7.35 6.88
N VAL A 40 -11.60 -6.20 6.23
CA VAL A 40 -12.86 -5.72 5.66
C VAL A 40 -12.66 -5.52 4.16
N ARG A 41 -13.49 -6.16 3.34
CA ARG A 41 -13.49 -6.05 1.88
C ARG A 41 -14.46 -4.95 1.46
N ILE A 42 -13.92 -3.73 1.36
CA ILE A 42 -14.73 -2.53 1.10
C ILE A 42 -15.21 -2.42 -0.35
N GLU A 43 -14.67 -3.21 -1.26
CA GLU A 43 -15.20 -3.32 -2.62
C GLU A 43 -16.52 -4.11 -2.68
N GLN A 44 -16.75 -5.02 -1.73
CA GLN A 44 -17.95 -5.85 -1.67
C GLN A 44 -19.14 -5.19 -0.96
N ALA A 45 -18.85 -4.42 0.09
CA ALA A 45 -19.87 -3.79 0.93
C ALA A 45 -19.41 -2.40 1.41
N PRO A 46 -20.34 -1.51 1.77
CA PRO A 46 -20.02 -0.23 2.38
C PRO A 46 -19.20 -0.40 3.66
N LEU A 47 -18.19 0.48 3.84
CA LEU A 47 -17.31 0.47 5.02
C LEU A 47 -18.08 0.78 6.32
N GLY A 48 -19.06 1.67 6.24
CA GLY A 48 -19.76 2.15 7.42
C GLY A 48 -18.89 3.05 8.31
N THR A 49 -19.28 3.21 9.56
CA THR A 49 -18.53 4.03 10.52
C THR A 49 -17.40 3.21 11.13
N VAL A 50 -16.18 3.72 11.08
CA VAL A 50 -15.00 3.13 11.71
C VAL A 50 -14.70 3.91 13.00
N ASP A 51 -14.92 3.27 14.15
CA ASP A 51 -14.49 3.82 15.44
C ASP A 51 -12.98 3.56 15.62
N LEU A 52 -12.16 4.59 15.41
CA LEU A 52 -10.69 4.49 15.50
C LEU A 52 -10.20 4.02 16.87
N ASP A 53 -11.01 4.19 17.92
CA ASP A 53 -10.61 3.76 19.26
C ASP A 53 -10.65 2.23 19.46
N GLN A 54 -11.26 1.50 18.53
CA GLN A 54 -11.28 0.04 18.54
C GLN A 54 -10.02 -0.59 17.93
N TRP A 55 -9.13 0.19 17.29
CA TRP A 55 -8.03 -0.31 16.50
C TRP A 55 -6.67 0.20 16.98
N SER A 56 -5.62 -0.58 16.77
CA SER A 56 -4.24 -0.14 16.92
C SER A 56 -3.79 0.72 15.73
N GLY A 57 -4.27 0.42 14.55
CA GLY A 57 -3.99 1.14 13.31
C GLY A 57 -4.80 0.58 12.15
N ILE A 58 -4.74 1.25 11.01
CA ILE A 58 -5.39 0.86 9.77
C ILE A 58 -4.34 0.57 8.71
N ILE A 59 -4.52 -0.51 7.96
CA ILE A 59 -3.73 -0.84 6.77
C ILE A 59 -4.69 -0.82 5.58
N LEU A 60 -4.38 -0.06 4.53
CA LEU A 60 -5.09 -0.07 3.26
C LEU A 60 -4.24 -0.83 2.24
N GLY A 61 -4.76 -1.95 1.75
CA GLY A 61 -4.11 -2.78 0.76
C GLY A 61 -4.07 -2.16 -0.64
N GLY A 62 -3.37 -2.82 -1.55
CA GLY A 62 -3.36 -2.47 -2.96
C GLY A 62 -4.59 -2.98 -3.72
N GLY A 63 -4.71 -2.59 -4.99
CA GLY A 63 -5.81 -3.07 -5.82
C GLY A 63 -5.81 -2.48 -7.22
N PRO A 64 -6.77 -2.88 -8.07
CA PRO A 64 -6.81 -2.48 -9.47
C PRO A 64 -7.34 -1.06 -9.71
N PHE A 65 -7.92 -0.39 -8.71
CA PHE A 65 -8.40 0.97 -8.84
C PHE A 65 -7.25 1.95 -9.06
N GLN A 66 -7.51 2.99 -9.85
CA GLN A 66 -6.57 4.07 -10.09
C GLN A 66 -7.18 5.38 -9.55
N ALA A 67 -6.52 5.99 -8.57
CA ALA A 67 -6.99 7.24 -7.99
C ALA A 67 -7.00 8.38 -9.04
N SER A 68 -6.12 8.33 -10.04
CA SER A 68 -6.03 9.33 -11.12
C SER A 68 -7.02 9.14 -12.26
N ASP A 69 -7.81 8.06 -12.26
CA ASP A 69 -8.80 7.87 -13.33
C ASP A 69 -9.82 9.03 -13.36
N PRO A 70 -10.26 9.44 -14.56
CA PRO A 70 -11.36 10.40 -14.70
C PRO A 70 -12.63 9.91 -14.01
N GLU A 71 -13.40 10.80 -13.41
CA GLU A 71 -14.60 10.44 -12.65
C GLU A 71 -15.66 9.67 -13.46
N ASP A 72 -15.77 9.95 -14.74
CA ASP A 72 -16.67 9.26 -15.67
C ASP A 72 -16.20 7.84 -16.03
N ALA A 73 -14.90 7.56 -15.90
CA ALA A 73 -14.32 6.23 -16.14
C ALA A 73 -14.40 5.32 -14.90
N LYS A 74 -14.58 5.89 -13.70
CA LYS A 74 -14.65 5.11 -12.46
C LYS A 74 -15.95 4.33 -12.35
N SER A 75 -15.87 3.10 -11.87
CA SER A 75 -17.06 2.31 -11.52
C SER A 75 -17.83 2.92 -10.32
N ALA A 76 -19.09 2.56 -10.16
CA ALA A 76 -19.87 2.98 -8.98
C ALA A 76 -19.23 2.48 -7.68
N THR A 77 -18.64 1.28 -7.68
CA THR A 77 -17.91 0.73 -6.55
C THR A 77 -16.68 1.56 -6.22
N GLN A 78 -15.87 1.91 -7.22
CA GLN A 78 -14.68 2.72 -7.00
C GLN A 78 -15.03 4.10 -6.42
N ARG A 79 -16.02 4.80 -6.99
CA ARG A 79 -16.47 6.11 -6.47
C ARG A 79 -16.94 6.01 -5.01
N ARG A 80 -17.70 4.97 -4.66
CA ARG A 80 -18.14 4.73 -3.28
C ARG A 80 -16.95 4.51 -2.36
N VAL A 81 -16.02 3.62 -2.73
CA VAL A 81 -14.82 3.31 -1.94
C VAL A 81 -13.96 4.56 -1.75
N GLU A 82 -13.71 5.34 -2.79
CA GLU A 82 -12.94 6.58 -2.69
C GLU A 82 -13.62 7.62 -1.77
N PHE A 83 -14.94 7.74 -1.84
CA PHE A 83 -15.70 8.63 -0.96
C PHE A 83 -15.60 8.19 0.51
N GLU A 84 -15.80 6.90 0.79
CA GLU A 84 -15.72 6.34 2.15
C GLU A 84 -14.30 6.43 2.72
N LEU A 85 -13.28 6.16 1.91
CA LEU A 85 -11.86 6.31 2.30
C LEU A 85 -11.50 7.78 2.56
N SER A 86 -12.00 8.72 1.75
CA SER A 86 -11.76 10.15 1.99
C SER A 86 -12.30 10.59 3.34
N ALA A 87 -13.53 10.20 3.68
CA ALA A 87 -14.13 10.52 4.97
C ALA A 87 -13.36 9.87 6.16
N LEU A 88 -12.89 8.64 6.00
CA LEU A 88 -12.05 7.98 7.00
C LEU A 88 -10.70 8.67 7.16
N LEU A 89 -10.09 9.11 6.07
CA LEU A 89 -8.80 9.80 6.09
C LEU A 89 -8.88 11.19 6.73
N ASP A 90 -10.04 11.87 6.70
CA ASP A 90 -10.24 13.10 7.48
C ASP A 90 -9.96 12.84 8.97
N ASP A 91 -10.61 11.83 9.55
CA ASP A 91 -10.43 11.46 10.97
C ASP A 91 -9.01 10.93 11.27
N VAL A 92 -8.46 10.12 10.36
CA VAL A 92 -7.11 9.56 10.47
C VAL A 92 -6.06 10.66 10.54
N VAL A 93 -6.13 11.63 9.65
CA VAL A 93 -5.15 12.73 9.56
C VAL A 93 -5.34 13.71 10.70
N GLU A 94 -6.59 14.09 11.04
CA GLU A 94 -6.89 14.98 12.17
C GLU A 94 -6.34 14.43 13.48
N ARG A 95 -6.50 13.12 13.73
CA ARG A 95 -6.03 12.46 14.96
C ARG A 95 -4.58 11.97 14.88
N ASP A 96 -3.88 12.17 13.77
CA ASP A 96 -2.58 11.53 13.49
C ASP A 96 -2.63 10.04 13.86
N PHE A 97 -3.70 9.36 13.44
CA PHE A 97 -3.97 7.97 13.79
C PHE A 97 -3.08 7.03 12.96
N PRO A 98 -2.52 5.93 13.53
CA PRO A 98 -1.67 5.02 12.78
C PRO A 98 -2.35 4.48 11.52
N PHE A 99 -1.81 4.85 10.37
CA PHE A 99 -2.30 4.43 9.05
C PHE A 99 -1.15 4.05 8.14
N PHE A 100 -1.35 3.01 7.38
CA PHE A 100 -0.39 2.55 6.37
C PHE A 100 -1.12 2.20 5.07
N GLY A 101 -0.85 2.93 3.99
CA GLY A 101 -1.39 2.66 2.66
C GLY A 101 -0.35 2.02 1.74
N ALA A 102 -0.68 0.89 1.10
CA ALA A 102 0.19 0.22 0.13
C ALA A 102 -0.37 0.39 -1.29
N CYS A 103 0.47 0.73 -2.25
CA CYS A 103 0.17 0.87 -3.69
C CYS A 103 -1.04 1.79 -3.96
N TYR A 104 -2.25 1.27 -4.09
CA TYR A 104 -3.46 2.11 -4.18
C TYR A 104 -3.59 3.09 -3.01
N GLY A 105 -3.17 2.67 -1.82
CA GLY A 105 -3.19 3.51 -0.63
C GLY A 105 -2.33 4.77 -0.71
N ILE A 106 -1.22 4.76 -1.49
CA ILE A 106 -0.40 5.97 -1.66
C ILE A 106 -1.10 7.00 -2.55
N GLY A 107 -1.77 6.55 -3.62
CA GLY A 107 -2.57 7.42 -4.47
C GLY A 107 -3.76 8.02 -3.71
N THR A 108 -4.46 7.19 -2.92
CA THR A 108 -5.61 7.58 -2.10
C THR A 108 -5.22 8.62 -1.05
N LEU A 109 -4.22 8.35 -0.22
CA LEU A 109 -3.72 9.31 0.77
C LEU A 109 -3.15 10.56 0.10
N GLY A 110 -2.40 10.39 -0.99
CA GLY A 110 -1.82 11.49 -1.74
C GLY A 110 -2.88 12.47 -2.24
N ARG A 111 -3.92 12.00 -2.91
CA ARG A 111 -5.02 12.85 -3.38
C ARG A 111 -5.76 13.53 -2.24
N HIS A 112 -6.06 12.80 -1.18
CA HIS A 112 -6.68 13.36 0.02
C HIS A 112 -5.87 14.54 0.59
N GLN A 113 -4.54 14.45 0.53
CA GLN A 113 -3.64 15.50 1.02
C GLN A 113 -3.29 16.58 0.00
N GLY A 114 -3.84 16.51 -1.23
CA GLY A 114 -3.62 17.49 -2.29
C GLY A 114 -2.35 17.25 -3.12
N ALA A 115 -1.82 16.03 -3.12
CA ALA A 115 -0.77 15.64 -4.04
C ALA A 115 -1.28 15.53 -5.49
N VAL A 116 -0.39 15.71 -6.45
CA VAL A 116 -0.65 15.39 -7.85
C VAL A 116 -0.34 13.92 -8.08
N VAL A 117 -1.38 13.15 -8.38
CA VAL A 117 -1.28 11.72 -8.75
C VAL A 117 -1.59 11.62 -10.23
N ASP A 118 -0.64 11.11 -11.00
CA ASP A 118 -0.75 10.98 -12.45
C ASP A 118 0.07 9.78 -12.97
N ARG A 119 0.15 9.63 -14.30
CA ARG A 119 0.82 8.48 -14.94
C ARG A 119 2.27 8.77 -15.35
N THR A 120 2.85 9.88 -14.90
CA THR A 120 4.21 10.30 -15.31
C THR A 120 5.28 9.31 -14.84
N PHE A 121 5.14 8.79 -13.63
CA PHE A 121 6.11 7.90 -12.99
C PHE A 121 5.55 6.49 -12.77
N HIS A 122 4.77 5.99 -13.74
CA HIS A 122 4.31 4.60 -13.70
C HIS A 122 5.49 3.62 -13.79
N GLU A 123 5.37 2.48 -13.13
CA GLU A 123 6.38 1.42 -13.17
C GLU A 123 5.73 0.09 -13.56
N PRO A 124 6.32 -0.66 -14.53
CA PRO A 124 5.85 -1.99 -14.83
C PRO A 124 6.09 -2.94 -13.66
N ILE A 125 5.44 -4.10 -13.66
CA ILE A 125 5.67 -5.13 -12.66
C ILE A 125 7.15 -5.53 -12.67
N SER A 126 7.86 -5.23 -11.59
CA SER A 126 9.29 -5.50 -11.46
C SER A 126 9.76 -5.49 -10.01
N GLY A 127 10.91 -6.09 -9.75
CA GLY A 127 11.65 -5.89 -8.51
C GLY A 127 12.66 -4.77 -8.71
N ILE A 128 12.62 -3.76 -7.84
CA ILE A 128 13.48 -2.57 -7.93
C ILE A 128 14.20 -2.29 -6.62
N GLN A 129 15.23 -1.42 -6.71
CA GLN A 129 15.90 -0.88 -5.52
C GLN A 129 15.22 0.42 -5.09
N ILE A 130 14.79 0.45 -3.84
CA ILE A 130 14.24 1.62 -3.16
C ILE A 130 15.35 2.25 -2.33
N LYS A 131 15.52 3.57 -2.46
CA LYS A 131 16.46 4.37 -1.67
C LYS A 131 15.71 5.18 -0.63
N VAL A 132 16.17 5.14 0.60
CA VAL A 132 15.62 5.93 1.70
C VAL A 132 16.23 7.33 1.67
N THR A 133 15.40 8.36 1.86
CA THR A 133 15.88 9.76 1.95
C THR A 133 16.52 10.03 3.32
N ASP A 134 17.25 11.15 3.46
CA ASP A 134 17.78 11.59 4.77
C ASP A 134 16.65 11.74 5.81
N ALA A 135 15.47 12.23 5.39
CA ALA A 135 14.30 12.31 6.24
C ALA A 135 13.73 10.92 6.59
N GLY A 136 13.82 9.98 5.64
CA GLY A 136 13.44 8.58 5.87
C GLY A 136 14.39 7.87 6.82
N GLU A 137 15.70 8.09 6.74
CA GLU A 137 16.68 7.52 7.68
C GLU A 137 16.46 7.99 9.13
N GLN A 138 15.92 9.20 9.30
CA GLN A 138 15.58 9.77 10.61
C GLN A 138 14.15 9.43 11.06
N ASP A 139 13.33 8.84 10.17
CA ASP A 139 11.97 8.46 10.47
C ASP A 139 11.92 7.22 11.37
N ARG A 140 10.97 7.18 12.31
CA ARG A 140 10.83 6.07 13.27
C ARG A 140 10.52 4.72 12.62
N LEU A 141 9.88 4.72 11.44
CA LEU A 141 9.52 3.51 10.69
C LEU A 141 10.58 3.21 9.62
N PHE A 142 10.83 4.15 8.72
CA PHE A 142 11.74 3.96 7.60
C PHE A 142 13.21 3.89 8.00
N GLY A 143 13.61 4.51 9.10
CA GLY A 143 14.97 4.40 9.65
C GLY A 143 15.37 2.96 10.05
N ARG A 144 14.39 2.05 10.20
CA ARG A 144 14.65 0.62 10.45
C ARG A 144 14.92 -0.18 9.16
N ALA A 145 14.56 0.37 8.00
CA ALA A 145 14.70 -0.33 6.71
C ALA A 145 16.14 -0.28 6.15
N GLY A 146 17.03 0.55 6.72
CA GLY A 146 18.34 0.85 6.17
C GLY A 146 18.26 1.90 5.06
N SER A 147 19.39 2.24 4.45
CA SER A 147 19.48 3.29 3.41
C SER A 147 18.91 2.84 2.05
N GLN A 148 18.81 1.53 1.82
CA GLN A 148 18.20 0.95 0.61
C GLN A 148 17.72 -0.47 0.84
N PHE A 149 16.72 -0.89 0.06
CA PHE A 149 16.18 -2.25 0.06
C PHE A 149 15.52 -2.58 -1.29
N GLY A 150 15.37 -3.87 -1.58
CA GLY A 150 14.62 -4.34 -2.74
C GLY A 150 13.13 -4.47 -2.44
N ALA A 151 12.27 -4.11 -3.38
CA ALA A 151 10.82 -4.32 -3.28
C ALA A 151 10.19 -4.54 -4.66
N TYR A 152 9.01 -5.18 -4.67
CA TYR A 152 8.20 -5.30 -5.89
C TYR A 152 7.30 -4.09 -6.06
N VAL A 153 7.21 -3.63 -7.30
CA VAL A 153 6.31 -2.58 -7.79
C VAL A 153 5.51 -3.08 -8.98
N GLY A 154 4.45 -2.35 -9.31
CA GLY A 154 3.61 -2.57 -10.49
C GLY A 154 2.42 -1.63 -10.40
N HIS A 155 2.57 -0.41 -10.94
CA HIS A 155 1.56 0.62 -10.83
C HIS A 155 1.48 1.48 -12.08
N LYS A 156 0.26 1.88 -12.44
CA LYS A 156 -0.04 2.70 -13.61
C LYS A 156 -0.02 4.19 -13.30
N GLU A 157 -0.01 4.54 -12.02
CA GLU A 157 0.00 5.92 -11.53
C GLU A 157 0.97 6.05 -10.35
N ALA A 158 1.46 7.26 -10.12
CA ALA A 158 2.30 7.59 -8.97
C ALA A 158 2.10 9.05 -8.57
N ILE A 159 2.64 9.43 -7.43
CA ILE A 159 2.70 10.83 -7.01
C ILE A 159 3.83 11.54 -7.77
N SER A 160 3.46 12.53 -8.58
CA SER A 160 4.43 13.40 -9.28
C SER A 160 4.77 14.65 -8.47
N LYS A 161 3.90 15.09 -7.57
CA LYS A 161 4.16 16.24 -6.69
C LYS A 161 3.47 16.06 -5.34
N LEU A 162 4.24 16.08 -4.26
CA LEU A 162 3.75 16.12 -2.89
C LEU A 162 3.47 17.55 -2.43
N PRO A 163 2.47 17.77 -1.55
CA PRO A 163 2.31 19.03 -0.84
C PRO A 163 3.42 19.24 0.20
N ALA A 164 3.68 20.50 0.56
CA ALA A 164 4.80 20.88 1.43
C ALA A 164 4.75 20.30 2.87
N HIS A 165 3.57 19.91 3.34
CA HIS A 165 3.39 19.31 4.67
C HIS A 165 3.65 17.79 4.69
N ALA A 166 3.77 17.14 3.54
CA ALA A 166 4.10 15.72 3.43
C ALA A 166 5.61 15.53 3.26
N VAL A 167 6.14 14.48 3.89
CA VAL A 167 7.58 14.19 3.91
C VAL A 167 7.87 12.97 3.05
N THR A 168 8.66 13.13 1.98
CA THR A 168 9.14 11.99 1.18
C THR A 168 10.14 11.18 1.99
N LEU A 169 9.88 9.89 2.17
CA LEU A 169 10.71 8.98 2.96
C LEU A 169 11.57 8.05 2.09
N ALA A 170 11.10 7.72 0.90
CA ALA A 170 11.83 6.84 -0.02
C ALA A 170 11.50 7.18 -1.48
N TYR A 171 12.42 6.83 -2.37
CA TYR A 171 12.33 7.04 -3.82
C TYR A 171 13.04 5.91 -4.57
N SER A 172 12.79 5.80 -5.87
CA SER A 172 13.56 4.97 -6.80
C SER A 172 14.11 5.82 -7.94
N GLU A 173 14.89 5.23 -8.82
CA GLU A 173 15.40 5.93 -10.01
C GLU A 173 14.25 6.34 -10.96
N SER A 174 13.20 5.52 -11.03
CA SER A 174 12.05 5.70 -11.91
C SER A 174 10.88 6.44 -11.27
N CYS A 175 10.78 6.48 -9.92
CA CYS A 175 9.67 7.10 -9.23
C CYS A 175 10.15 7.94 -8.02
N PRO A 176 9.89 9.28 -8.02
CA PRO A 176 10.41 10.20 -7.01
C PRO A 176 9.77 10.03 -5.63
N VAL A 177 8.59 9.38 -5.55
CA VAL A 177 7.87 9.19 -4.30
C VAL A 177 7.47 7.73 -4.17
N GLN A 178 8.36 6.91 -3.63
CA GLN A 178 8.10 5.51 -3.30
C GLN A 178 7.49 5.36 -1.89
N ALA A 179 7.68 6.34 -1.03
CA ALA A 179 7.03 6.41 0.26
C ALA A 179 6.98 7.85 0.77
N PHE A 180 5.90 8.18 1.47
CA PHE A 180 5.77 9.45 2.17
C PHE A 180 5.01 9.31 3.49
N ARG A 181 5.08 10.35 4.31
CA ARG A 181 4.38 10.47 5.59
C ARG A 181 3.70 11.84 5.72
N VAL A 182 2.53 11.82 6.34
CA VAL A 182 1.82 13.00 6.85
C VAL A 182 1.76 12.91 8.36
N GLY A 183 1.83 14.03 9.08
CA GLY A 183 1.92 13.99 10.54
C GLY A 183 3.10 13.16 11.03
N THR A 184 2.89 12.29 12.00
CA THR A 184 3.92 11.41 12.57
C THR A 184 3.62 9.92 12.45
N ARG A 185 2.39 9.53 12.04
CA ARG A 185 1.89 8.14 12.06
C ARG A 185 1.14 7.71 10.80
N VAL A 186 0.97 8.60 9.81
CA VAL A 186 0.18 8.34 8.59
C VAL A 186 1.14 8.14 7.43
N TYR A 187 1.34 6.89 7.02
CA TYR A 187 2.33 6.46 6.02
C TYR A 187 1.68 5.91 4.78
N ALA A 188 2.36 6.04 3.65
CA ALA A 188 2.00 5.29 2.45
C ALA A 188 3.23 4.93 1.61
N THR A 189 3.14 3.79 0.89
CA THR A 189 4.18 3.27 0.00
C THR A 189 3.63 2.98 -1.39
N GLN A 190 4.42 3.24 -2.42
CA GLN A 190 4.11 2.87 -3.79
C GLN A 190 4.42 1.40 -4.05
N PHE A 191 5.53 0.92 -3.50
CA PHE A 191 5.89 -0.50 -3.52
C PHE A 191 4.99 -1.31 -2.57
N HIS A 192 5.02 -2.62 -2.76
CA HIS A 192 4.26 -3.59 -1.97
C HIS A 192 5.12 -4.16 -0.82
N PRO A 193 4.91 -3.74 0.44
CA PRO A 193 5.65 -4.26 1.59
C PRO A 193 5.18 -5.64 2.05
N GLU A 194 4.12 -6.16 1.45
CA GLU A 194 3.56 -7.49 1.68
C GLU A 194 3.87 -8.48 0.57
N LEU A 195 4.58 -8.08 -0.51
CA LEU A 195 4.69 -8.90 -1.71
C LEU A 195 6.04 -9.59 -1.82
N ASP A 196 6.03 -10.90 -1.85
CA ASP A 196 7.15 -11.75 -2.25
C ASP A 196 6.94 -12.32 -3.68
N LEU A 197 7.84 -13.20 -4.11
CA LEU A 197 7.80 -13.77 -5.45
C LEU A 197 6.56 -14.66 -5.67
N ASP A 198 6.11 -15.38 -4.64
CA ASP A 198 4.94 -16.27 -4.76
C ASP A 198 3.65 -15.44 -4.87
N GLY A 199 3.50 -14.43 -4.03
CA GLY A 199 2.38 -13.48 -4.14
C GLY A 199 2.40 -12.69 -5.46
N LEU A 200 3.59 -12.34 -5.98
CA LEU A 200 3.70 -11.74 -7.30
C LEU A 200 3.21 -12.67 -8.40
N ALA A 201 3.56 -13.96 -8.34
CA ALA A 201 3.09 -14.95 -9.32
C ALA A 201 1.55 -15.07 -9.32
N THR A 202 0.93 -15.10 -8.12
CA THR A 202 -0.53 -15.06 -7.98
C THR A 202 -1.13 -13.83 -8.66
N ARG A 203 -0.54 -12.64 -8.42
CA ARG A 203 -1.05 -11.38 -9.01
C ARG A 203 -0.86 -11.31 -10.52
N VAL A 204 0.28 -11.78 -11.04
CA VAL A 204 0.53 -11.84 -12.48
C VAL A 204 -0.52 -12.71 -13.17
N GLU A 205 -0.87 -13.87 -12.59
CA GLU A 205 -1.89 -14.75 -13.17
C GLU A 205 -3.29 -14.15 -13.08
N VAL A 206 -3.70 -13.63 -11.90
CA VAL A 206 -5.05 -13.07 -11.69
C VAL A 206 -5.27 -11.81 -12.54
N TYR A 207 -4.26 -10.95 -12.66
CA TYR A 207 -4.37 -9.68 -13.39
C TYR A 207 -3.78 -9.71 -14.80
N LYS A 208 -3.60 -10.91 -15.37
CA LYS A 208 -3.02 -11.13 -16.70
C LYS A 208 -3.69 -10.31 -17.81
N TYR A 209 -5.00 -10.07 -17.68
CA TYR A 209 -5.79 -9.31 -18.65
C TYR A 209 -6.18 -7.91 -18.16
N ALA A 210 -5.58 -7.43 -17.08
CA ALA A 210 -5.90 -6.12 -16.50
C ALA A 210 -5.05 -4.97 -17.08
N GLY A 211 -4.23 -5.22 -18.11
CA GLY A 211 -3.45 -4.22 -18.84
C GLY A 211 -2.23 -3.68 -18.07
N TYR A 212 -1.62 -4.50 -17.23
CA TYR A 212 -0.32 -4.21 -16.62
C TYR A 212 0.84 -4.65 -17.51
N PHE A 213 0.63 -5.65 -18.38
CA PHE A 213 1.54 -6.22 -19.35
C PHE A 213 0.72 -6.96 -20.40
N GLU A 214 1.30 -7.30 -21.56
CA GLU A 214 0.64 -8.15 -22.56
C GLU A 214 0.58 -9.59 -22.01
N PRO A 215 -0.55 -10.30 -22.12
CA PRO A 215 -0.73 -11.65 -21.55
C PRO A 215 0.36 -12.65 -21.92
N GLU A 216 0.91 -12.54 -23.11
CA GLU A 216 2.00 -13.39 -23.64
C GLU A 216 3.34 -13.10 -22.95
N GLU A 217 3.49 -11.96 -22.28
CA GLU A 217 4.71 -11.55 -21.59
C GLU A 217 4.76 -12.03 -20.13
N ALA A 218 3.72 -12.70 -19.60
CA ALA A 218 3.63 -13.11 -18.20
C ALA A 218 4.87 -13.90 -17.73
N ASP A 219 5.37 -14.84 -18.55
CA ASP A 219 6.56 -15.63 -18.23
C ASP A 219 7.83 -14.76 -18.21
N ALA A 220 7.93 -13.77 -19.10
CA ALA A 220 9.04 -12.83 -19.14
C ALA A 220 9.04 -11.89 -17.91
N VAL A 221 7.85 -11.41 -17.51
CA VAL A 221 7.66 -10.60 -16.29
C VAL A 221 8.12 -11.38 -15.06
N MET A 222 7.70 -12.65 -14.93
CA MET A 222 8.11 -13.49 -13.81
C MET A 222 9.61 -13.85 -13.84
N ALA A 223 10.20 -14.03 -15.03
CA ALA A 223 11.64 -14.26 -15.16
C ALA A 223 12.44 -13.00 -14.72
N ALA A 224 12.00 -11.82 -15.15
CA ALA A 224 12.62 -10.54 -14.75
C ALA A 224 12.48 -10.30 -13.23
N ALA A 225 11.31 -10.60 -12.65
CA ALA A 225 11.09 -10.49 -11.21
C ALA A 225 12.04 -11.40 -10.42
N ARG A 226 12.23 -12.66 -10.85
CA ARG A 226 13.22 -13.57 -10.23
C ARG A 226 14.65 -13.05 -10.36
N ALA A 227 15.00 -12.50 -11.52
CA ALA A 227 16.35 -11.97 -11.79
C ALA A 227 16.65 -10.68 -11.01
N SER A 228 15.65 -9.97 -10.49
CA SER A 228 15.83 -8.74 -9.71
C SER A 228 16.54 -8.94 -8.38
N GLY A 229 16.58 -10.17 -7.87
CA GLY A 229 17.16 -10.50 -6.58
C GLY A 229 16.31 -10.12 -5.37
N VAL A 230 15.11 -9.60 -5.58
CA VAL A 230 14.14 -9.36 -4.49
C VAL A 230 13.55 -10.72 -4.08
N THR A 231 13.89 -11.17 -2.88
CA THR A 231 13.46 -12.49 -2.37
C THR A 231 12.37 -12.40 -1.31
N LYS A 232 12.28 -11.25 -0.65
CA LYS A 232 11.28 -10.98 0.39
C LYS A 232 11.02 -9.48 0.46
N PRO A 233 9.82 -9.06 0.88
CA PRO A 233 9.54 -7.64 1.11
C PRO A 233 10.35 -7.11 2.32
N PRO A 234 10.53 -5.78 2.41
CA PRO A 234 11.13 -5.15 3.60
C PRO A 234 10.24 -5.36 4.83
N ASN A 235 10.85 -5.34 6.03
CA ASN A 235 10.12 -5.55 7.29
C ASN A 235 9.20 -4.37 7.70
N ILE A 236 8.90 -3.45 6.79
CA ILE A 236 8.17 -2.20 7.09
C ILE A 236 6.79 -2.46 7.70
N LEU A 237 6.04 -3.47 7.24
CA LEU A 237 4.75 -3.83 7.85
C LEU A 237 4.92 -4.34 9.28
N LYS A 238 5.90 -5.20 9.52
CA LYS A 238 6.21 -5.70 10.85
C LYS A 238 6.62 -4.57 11.79
N ASP A 239 7.51 -3.71 11.31
CA ASP A 239 7.97 -2.55 12.07
C ASP A 239 6.82 -1.57 12.37
N PHE A 240 5.90 -1.35 11.42
CA PHE A 240 4.70 -0.54 11.64
C PHE A 240 3.84 -1.11 12.77
N VAL A 241 3.57 -2.41 12.73
CA VAL A 241 2.80 -3.09 13.77
C VAL A 241 3.50 -2.99 15.13
N GLU A 242 4.79 -3.27 15.21
CA GLU A 242 5.56 -3.19 16.47
C GLU A 242 5.55 -1.77 17.08
N ILE A 243 5.63 -0.75 16.22
CA ILE A 243 5.65 0.66 16.65
C ILE A 243 4.30 1.13 17.15
N PHE A 244 3.19 0.67 16.51
CA PHE A 244 1.87 1.25 16.71
C PHE A 244 0.86 0.34 17.41
N ALA A 245 1.20 -0.91 17.73
CA ALA A 245 0.34 -1.78 18.54
C ALA A 245 -0.01 -1.11 19.88
N ARG A 246 -1.30 -1.07 20.20
CA ARG A 246 -1.83 -0.40 21.42
C ARG A 246 -2.56 -1.40 22.29
N PRO A 247 -2.44 -1.25 23.65
CA PRO A 247 -3.25 -2.02 24.59
C PRO A 247 -4.73 -1.61 24.56
#